data_69d9969f663a11704a0b96e3c83429d3
#
_entry.id   69d9969f663a11704a0b96e3c83429d3
#
_cell.length_a   1.000
_cell.length_b   1.000
_cell.length_c   1.000
_cell.angle_alpha   90.00
_cell.angle_beta   90.00
_cell.angle_gamma   90.00
#
_symmetry.space_group_name_H-M   'P 1'
#
loop_
_entity.id
_entity.type
_entity.pdbx_description
1 polymer ?
#
loop_
_entity_poly.entity_id
_entity_poly.type
_entity_poly.pdbx_seq_one_letter_code
_entity_poly.pdbx_strand_id
1 'polypeptide(L)'
;FFSTASSIVLIGASPVFVDVEEQNLNIDASLLEDAITPKTKAIVVVHLFGKLCNMNEVLKIARKHNIPVVEDMAQSLGARQDGEMSGSFGDIAATSFYPTKNLGGIGEGGMVLTKRDDLGDKVKKLRVHGMGNTPYHHEMIGFNSRLDEIKACALVAKFPHLDFWNRKRIENARYYNKKFKGLPIVVPNVGNDGSHIVHQYVIRTDKRDDLQGFLKERGIQTGIYYPVPLHLQDCFSFLGYKKGSCPVAEKASLTSLALPVYPELKAAEKAYIANTVRDFFIN
;
A
#
# COMPACT_ATOMS: atom_id res chain seq x y z
N PHE A 1 -4.58 0.24 -4.48
CA PHE A 1 -4.68 -1.02 -5.25
C PHE A 1 -6.14 -1.45 -5.37
N PHE A 2 -6.47 -2.11 -6.48
CA PHE A 2 -7.85 -2.47 -6.82
C PHE A 2 -8.57 -3.27 -5.73
N SER A 3 -7.89 -4.25 -5.12
CA SER A 3 -8.53 -5.13 -4.12
C SER A 3 -9.02 -4.41 -2.87
N THR A 4 -8.46 -3.28 -2.49
CA THR A 4 -8.95 -2.48 -1.36
C THR A 4 -10.39 -2.02 -1.58
N ALA A 5 -10.70 -1.49 -2.77
CA ALA A 5 -12.05 -1.03 -3.08
C ALA A 5 -13.00 -2.17 -3.49
N SER A 6 -12.50 -3.17 -4.25
CA SER A 6 -13.34 -4.28 -4.70
C SER A 6 -13.82 -5.15 -3.53
N SER A 7 -13.01 -5.35 -2.49
CA SER A 7 -13.44 -6.11 -1.31
C SER A 7 -14.61 -5.44 -0.57
N ILE A 8 -14.69 -4.12 -0.58
CA ILE A 8 -15.83 -3.37 -0.02
C ILE A 8 -17.12 -3.65 -0.82
N VAL A 9 -17.01 -3.64 -2.14
CA VAL A 9 -18.17 -3.92 -3.02
C VAL A 9 -18.60 -5.37 -2.91
N LEU A 10 -17.67 -6.31 -2.81
CA LEU A 10 -17.97 -7.74 -2.70
C LEU A 10 -18.79 -8.10 -1.46
N ILE A 11 -18.71 -7.31 -0.39
CA ILE A 11 -19.54 -7.50 0.82
C ILE A 11 -20.83 -6.67 0.79
N GLY A 12 -21.19 -6.06 -0.36
CA GLY A 12 -22.42 -5.28 -0.53
C GLY A 12 -22.33 -3.85 0.02
N ALA A 13 -21.15 -3.36 0.39
CA ALA A 13 -20.94 -1.97 0.82
C ALA A 13 -20.51 -1.09 -0.37
N SER A 14 -20.75 0.22 -0.26
CA SER A 14 -20.35 1.19 -1.27
C SER A 14 -19.12 1.94 -0.80
N PRO A 15 -17.98 1.89 -1.53
CA PRO A 15 -16.82 2.70 -1.20
C PRO A 15 -17.09 4.19 -1.50
N VAL A 16 -16.65 5.04 -0.60
CA VAL A 16 -16.56 6.49 -0.80
C VAL A 16 -15.08 6.84 -0.88
N PHE A 17 -14.66 7.36 -2.03
CA PHE A 17 -13.27 7.72 -2.26
C PHE A 17 -12.97 9.10 -1.71
N VAL A 18 -11.85 9.22 -1.01
CA VAL A 18 -11.25 10.48 -0.54
C VAL A 18 -9.95 10.67 -1.32
N ASP A 19 -9.67 11.88 -1.78
CA ASP A 19 -8.44 12.16 -2.52
C ASP A 19 -7.20 12.00 -1.62
N VAL A 20 -6.03 12.06 -2.20
CA VAL A 20 -4.76 11.75 -1.54
C VAL A 20 -3.91 13.02 -1.35
N GLU A 21 -3.01 12.99 -0.38
CA GLU A 21 -2.00 14.04 -0.19
C GLU A 21 -1.02 14.06 -1.37
N GLU A 22 -0.69 15.25 -1.86
CA GLU A 22 0.25 15.37 -2.99
C GLU A 22 1.66 14.85 -2.66
N GLN A 23 2.11 14.93 -1.42
CA GLN A 23 3.47 14.54 -1.07
C GLN A 23 3.71 13.04 -1.02
N ASN A 24 2.78 12.28 -0.44
CA ASN A 24 2.98 10.86 -0.15
C ASN A 24 1.95 9.93 -0.81
N LEU A 25 0.91 10.50 -1.44
CA LEU A 25 -0.17 9.79 -2.14
C LEU A 25 -1.00 8.86 -1.25
N ASN A 26 -0.95 9.03 0.05
CA ASN A 26 -1.85 8.42 1.01
C ASN A 26 -3.11 9.28 1.17
N ILE A 27 -4.16 8.72 1.78
CA ILE A 27 -5.41 9.44 2.04
C ILE A 27 -5.14 10.81 2.68
N ASP A 28 -5.74 11.86 2.15
CA ASP A 28 -5.71 13.18 2.75
C ASP A 28 -6.70 13.24 3.92
N ALA A 29 -6.16 13.18 5.13
CA ALA A 29 -6.98 13.20 6.35
C ALA A 29 -7.79 14.50 6.49
N SER A 30 -7.37 15.61 5.88
CA SER A 30 -8.10 16.88 5.93
C SER A 30 -9.43 16.83 5.18
N LEU A 31 -9.56 15.93 4.20
CA LEU A 31 -10.77 15.71 3.41
C LEU A 31 -11.66 14.59 3.97
N LEU A 32 -11.16 13.86 4.96
CA LEU A 32 -11.84 12.65 5.45
C LEU A 32 -13.16 12.97 6.14
N GLU A 33 -13.20 14.04 6.92
CA GLU A 33 -14.38 14.40 7.71
C GLU A 33 -15.58 14.75 6.83
N ASP A 34 -15.35 15.43 5.70
CA ASP A 34 -16.39 15.81 4.74
C ASP A 34 -17.01 14.59 4.02
N ALA A 35 -16.27 13.48 3.97
CA ALA A 35 -16.73 12.22 3.37
C ALA A 35 -17.58 11.36 4.34
N ILE A 36 -17.59 11.70 5.64
CA ILE A 36 -18.32 10.95 6.66
C ILE A 36 -19.80 11.30 6.64
N THR A 37 -20.63 10.26 6.65
CA THR A 37 -22.10 10.38 6.75
C THR A 37 -22.63 9.42 7.81
N PRO A 38 -23.91 9.51 8.22
CA PRO A 38 -24.54 8.51 9.11
C PRO A 38 -24.53 7.08 8.54
N LYS A 39 -24.27 6.92 7.24
CA LYS A 39 -24.16 5.62 6.58
C LYS A 39 -22.73 5.05 6.63
N THR A 40 -21.73 5.84 7.00
CA THR A 40 -20.34 5.40 7.07
C THR A 40 -20.16 4.32 8.14
N LYS A 41 -19.60 3.16 7.75
CA LYS A 41 -19.45 1.99 8.61
C LYS A 41 -18.01 1.73 9.03
N ALA A 42 -17.05 2.14 8.21
CA ALA A 42 -15.62 2.01 8.49
C ALA A 42 -14.82 3.02 7.66
N ILE A 43 -13.64 3.36 8.13
CA ILE A 43 -12.63 4.06 7.36
C ILE A 43 -11.57 3.02 6.98
N VAL A 44 -11.24 2.93 5.68
CA VAL A 44 -10.18 2.06 5.19
C VAL A 44 -9.03 2.94 4.74
N VAL A 45 -7.87 2.77 5.36
CA VAL A 45 -6.64 3.46 4.98
C VAL A 45 -5.66 2.50 4.31
N VAL A 46 -4.95 2.98 3.30
CA VAL A 46 -3.92 2.20 2.60
C VAL A 46 -2.57 2.86 2.86
N HIS A 47 -1.61 2.12 3.37
CA HIS A 47 -0.23 2.58 3.56
C HIS A 47 0.55 2.40 2.26
N LEU A 48 0.27 3.28 1.29
CA LEU A 48 0.71 3.13 -0.09
C LEU A 48 2.24 3.20 -0.22
N PHE A 49 2.79 2.35 -1.08
CA PHE A 49 4.23 2.24 -1.40
C PHE A 49 5.13 1.93 -0.19
N GLY A 50 4.54 1.60 0.96
CA GLY A 50 5.25 1.34 2.20
C GLY A 50 5.40 2.57 3.10
N LYS A 51 4.71 3.68 2.80
CA LYS A 51 4.61 4.87 3.64
C LYS A 51 3.34 4.82 4.47
N LEU A 52 3.47 4.99 5.78
CA LEU A 52 2.30 5.12 6.67
C LEU A 52 1.47 6.36 6.33
N CYS A 53 0.14 6.21 6.38
CA CYS A 53 -0.78 7.35 6.45
C CYS A 53 -0.51 8.17 7.71
N ASN A 54 -1.00 9.40 7.75
CA ASN A 54 -1.06 10.19 8.99
C ASN A 54 -2.10 9.58 9.94
N MET A 55 -1.71 8.49 10.62
CA MET A 55 -2.63 7.74 11.47
C MET A 55 -3.14 8.54 12.65
N ASN A 56 -2.36 9.51 13.16
CA ASN A 56 -2.80 10.35 14.27
C ASN A 56 -4.05 11.16 13.91
N GLU A 57 -4.07 11.81 12.72
CA GLU A 57 -5.24 12.57 12.27
C GLU A 57 -6.40 11.65 11.87
N VAL A 58 -6.13 10.55 11.17
CA VAL A 58 -7.17 9.57 10.81
C VAL A 58 -7.87 9.04 12.06
N LEU A 59 -7.11 8.60 13.08
CA LEU A 59 -7.68 8.06 14.32
C LEU A 59 -8.42 9.12 15.15
N LYS A 60 -7.96 10.38 15.13
CA LYS A 60 -8.66 11.48 15.79
C LYS A 60 -10.05 11.68 15.19
N ILE A 61 -10.16 11.70 13.86
CA ILE A 61 -11.44 11.82 13.15
C ILE A 61 -12.31 10.57 13.40
N ALA A 62 -11.76 9.38 13.27
CA ALA A 62 -12.46 8.12 13.48
C ALA A 62 -13.08 8.04 14.89
N ARG A 63 -12.32 8.43 15.92
CA ARG A 63 -12.81 8.47 17.32
C ARG A 63 -13.92 9.50 17.51
N LYS A 64 -13.80 10.70 16.92
CA LYS A 64 -14.83 11.75 16.98
C LYS A 64 -16.17 11.25 16.47
N HIS A 65 -16.18 10.41 15.43
CA HIS A 65 -17.38 9.88 14.80
C HIS A 65 -17.72 8.45 15.21
N ASN A 66 -16.94 7.86 16.13
CA ASN A 66 -17.10 6.46 16.58
C ASN A 66 -17.13 5.46 15.42
N ILE A 67 -16.21 5.63 14.46
CA ILE A 67 -16.12 4.80 13.26
C ILE A 67 -14.86 3.93 13.36
N PRO A 68 -14.95 2.60 13.14
CA PRO A 68 -13.78 1.73 13.14
C PRO A 68 -12.86 1.99 11.94
N VAL A 69 -11.56 1.73 12.16
CA VAL A 69 -10.52 1.89 11.14
C VAL A 69 -9.96 0.54 10.72
N VAL A 70 -9.89 0.32 9.43
CA VAL A 70 -9.28 -0.84 8.78
C VAL A 70 -7.98 -0.39 8.11
N GLU A 71 -6.85 -1.04 8.41
CA GLU A 71 -5.58 -0.77 7.75
C GLU A 71 -5.35 -1.77 6.60
N ASP A 72 -5.21 -1.29 5.38
CA ASP A 72 -4.58 -2.03 4.30
C ASP A 72 -3.06 -1.80 4.39
N MET A 73 -2.38 -2.75 5.04
CA MET A 73 -0.94 -2.72 5.22
C MET A 73 -0.18 -3.65 4.24
N ALA A 74 -0.80 -3.99 3.13
CA ALA A 74 -0.24 -4.91 2.14
C ALA A 74 1.11 -4.46 1.56
N GLN A 75 1.48 -3.20 1.72
CA GLN A 75 2.74 -2.62 1.24
C GLN A 75 3.63 -2.08 2.36
N SER A 76 3.22 -2.15 3.62
CA SER A 76 3.90 -1.42 4.72
C SER A 76 4.35 -2.28 5.89
N LEU A 77 4.42 -3.61 5.72
CA LEU A 77 4.81 -4.51 6.82
C LEU A 77 6.21 -4.16 7.35
N GLY A 78 6.26 -3.74 8.62
CA GLY A 78 7.48 -3.28 9.29
C GLY A 78 7.66 -1.76 9.34
N ALA A 79 6.79 -0.96 8.67
CA ALA A 79 6.77 0.48 8.85
C ALA A 79 6.29 0.85 10.26
N ARG A 80 6.88 1.90 10.85
CA ARG A 80 6.62 2.32 12.24
C ARG A 80 6.41 3.82 12.34
N GLN A 81 5.56 4.22 13.26
CA GLN A 81 5.38 5.62 13.66
C GLN A 81 5.15 5.65 15.17
N ASP A 82 5.85 6.52 15.88
CA ASP A 82 5.72 6.72 17.34
C ASP A 82 5.81 5.41 18.16
N GLY A 83 6.66 4.47 17.70
CA GLY A 83 6.83 3.14 18.33
C GLY A 83 5.82 2.08 17.89
N GLU A 84 4.70 2.46 17.29
CA GLU A 84 3.68 1.55 16.78
C GLU A 84 4.00 1.11 15.34
N MET A 85 3.68 -0.14 15.00
CA MET A 85 3.89 -0.72 13.68
C MET A 85 2.62 -0.62 12.82
N SER A 86 2.76 -0.53 11.50
CA SER A 86 1.63 -0.72 10.58
C SER A 86 0.85 -1.99 10.93
N GLY A 87 -0.48 -1.88 10.93
CA GLY A 87 -1.39 -2.94 11.34
C GLY A 87 -1.73 -2.97 12.83
N SER A 88 -1.19 -2.04 13.62
CA SER A 88 -1.51 -1.93 15.05
C SER A 88 -2.25 -0.65 15.44
N PHE A 89 -2.51 0.23 14.49
CA PHE A 89 -3.16 1.52 14.74
C PHE A 89 -4.69 1.40 14.75
N GLY A 90 -5.26 0.72 13.74
CA GLY A 90 -6.69 0.53 13.57
C GLY A 90 -7.26 -0.62 14.38
N ASP A 91 -8.56 -0.86 14.21
CA ASP A 91 -9.27 -1.98 14.84
C ASP A 91 -8.86 -3.33 14.26
N ILE A 92 -8.55 -3.35 12.96
CA ILE A 92 -8.17 -4.54 12.20
C ILE A 92 -7.30 -4.14 11.02
N ALA A 93 -6.38 -5.00 10.63
CA ALA A 93 -5.50 -4.78 9.49
C ALA A 93 -5.38 -6.01 8.61
N ALA A 94 -5.13 -5.80 7.33
CA ALA A 94 -4.84 -6.86 6.37
C ALA A 94 -3.49 -6.64 5.70
N THR A 95 -2.68 -7.70 5.61
CA THR A 95 -1.43 -7.68 4.85
C THR A 95 -1.43 -8.73 3.74
N SER A 96 -0.52 -8.57 2.79
CA SER A 96 -0.34 -9.46 1.66
C SER A 96 1.04 -10.10 1.71
N PHE A 97 1.08 -11.38 1.39
CA PHE A 97 2.30 -12.15 1.16
C PHE A 97 2.53 -12.47 -0.32
N TYR A 98 1.89 -11.71 -1.23
CA TYR A 98 2.18 -11.83 -2.65
C TYR A 98 3.70 -11.80 -2.89
N PRO A 99 4.26 -12.61 -3.83
CA PRO A 99 5.72 -12.82 -3.94
C PRO A 99 6.57 -11.56 -4.04
N THR A 100 6.04 -10.45 -4.58
CA THR A 100 6.77 -9.17 -4.72
C THR A 100 6.73 -8.30 -3.48
N LYS A 101 5.99 -8.67 -2.42
CA LYS A 101 5.91 -7.91 -1.17
C LYS A 101 7.23 -7.97 -0.40
N ASN A 102 7.44 -7.01 0.51
CA ASN A 102 8.66 -6.98 1.33
C ASN A 102 8.86 -8.28 2.11
N LEU A 103 7.77 -8.90 2.58
CA LEU A 103 7.72 -10.27 3.04
C LEU A 103 6.90 -11.09 2.04
N GLY A 104 7.48 -11.43 0.90
CA GLY A 104 6.82 -12.23 -0.13
C GLY A 104 6.85 -13.72 0.16
N GLY A 105 5.71 -14.38 0.01
CA GLY A 105 5.58 -15.83 0.09
C GLY A 105 5.99 -16.57 -1.20
N ILE A 106 5.80 -17.87 -1.21
CA ILE A 106 5.94 -18.75 -2.38
C ILE A 106 4.56 -18.96 -3.05
N GLY A 107 3.96 -17.86 -3.52
CA GLY A 107 2.61 -17.80 -4.08
C GLY A 107 1.70 -16.86 -3.31
N GLU A 108 0.40 -16.95 -3.56
CA GLU A 108 -0.62 -16.10 -2.91
C GLU A 108 -0.74 -16.40 -1.43
N GLY A 109 -0.96 -15.34 -0.64
CA GLY A 109 -1.20 -15.42 0.79
C GLY A 109 -1.42 -14.05 1.40
N GLY A 110 -1.96 -14.03 2.60
CA GLY A 110 -2.19 -12.83 3.39
C GLY A 110 -2.46 -13.18 4.85
N MET A 111 -2.56 -12.16 5.68
CA MET A 111 -2.86 -12.30 7.10
C MET A 111 -3.73 -11.13 7.53
N VAL A 112 -4.63 -11.41 8.46
CA VAL A 112 -5.38 -10.39 9.19
C VAL A 112 -4.79 -10.27 10.59
N LEU A 113 -4.62 -9.03 11.06
CA LEU A 113 -4.12 -8.70 12.39
C LEU A 113 -5.16 -7.84 13.11
N THR A 114 -5.33 -8.09 14.40
CA THR A 114 -6.17 -7.28 15.26
C THR A 114 -5.75 -7.45 16.73
N LYS A 115 -5.93 -6.39 17.53
CA LYS A 115 -5.79 -6.44 19.00
C LYS A 115 -7.11 -6.80 19.69
N ARG A 116 -8.20 -6.94 18.92
CA ARG A 116 -9.55 -7.23 19.40
C ARG A 116 -9.85 -8.72 19.29
N ASP A 117 -10.03 -9.39 20.43
CA ASP A 117 -10.31 -10.83 20.49
C ASP A 117 -11.60 -11.20 19.74
N ASP A 118 -12.67 -10.39 19.86
CA ASP A 118 -13.95 -10.59 19.20
C ASP A 118 -13.81 -10.61 17.66
N LEU A 119 -12.99 -9.71 17.09
CA LEU A 119 -12.70 -9.69 15.66
C LEU A 119 -11.78 -10.85 15.25
N GLY A 120 -10.78 -11.16 16.09
CA GLY A 120 -9.86 -12.26 15.85
C GLY A 120 -10.59 -13.61 15.76
N ASP A 121 -11.51 -13.89 16.70
CA ASP A 121 -12.29 -15.12 16.69
C ASP A 121 -13.26 -15.19 15.51
N LYS A 122 -13.88 -14.08 15.16
CA LYS A 122 -14.74 -14.01 13.98
C LYS A 122 -13.96 -14.28 12.68
N VAL A 123 -12.77 -13.72 12.53
CA VAL A 123 -11.91 -13.95 11.36
C VAL A 123 -11.44 -15.41 11.29
N LYS A 124 -11.09 -16.03 12.43
CA LYS A 124 -10.75 -17.47 12.49
C LYS A 124 -11.88 -18.35 11.97
N LYS A 125 -13.13 -18.05 12.31
CA LYS A 125 -14.31 -18.77 11.81
C LYS A 125 -14.52 -18.48 10.32
N LEU A 126 -14.53 -17.20 9.91
CA LEU A 126 -14.78 -16.78 8.53
C LEU A 126 -13.81 -17.43 7.54
N ARG A 127 -12.52 -17.54 7.85
CA ARG A 127 -11.51 -18.12 6.96
C ARG A 127 -11.69 -19.63 6.70
N VAL A 128 -12.51 -20.31 7.50
CA VAL A 128 -12.79 -21.76 7.40
C VAL A 128 -14.30 -21.95 7.26
N HIS A 129 -14.89 -21.36 6.21
CA HIS A 129 -16.29 -21.51 5.85
C HIS A 129 -17.29 -21.06 6.94
N GLY A 130 -16.89 -20.24 7.93
CA GLY A 130 -17.73 -19.84 9.05
C GLY A 130 -17.97 -20.95 10.08
N MET A 131 -17.09 -21.95 10.13
CA MET A 131 -17.19 -23.08 11.05
C MET A 131 -16.96 -22.64 12.50
N GLY A 132 -17.85 -23.06 13.39
CA GLY A 132 -17.75 -22.87 14.82
C GLY A 132 -16.81 -23.87 15.51
N ASN A 133 -16.99 -24.04 16.81
CA ASN A 133 -16.16 -24.97 17.61
C ASN A 133 -16.48 -26.44 17.37
N THR A 134 -17.66 -26.75 16.83
CA THR A 134 -18.07 -28.12 16.50
C THR A 134 -17.77 -28.40 15.02
N PRO A 135 -17.06 -29.48 14.68
CA PRO A 135 -16.79 -29.86 13.29
C PRO A 135 -18.08 -29.93 12.46
N TYR A 136 -18.04 -29.38 11.24
CA TYR A 136 -19.14 -29.30 10.28
C TYR A 136 -20.37 -28.50 10.74
N HIS A 137 -20.31 -27.83 11.89
CA HIS A 137 -21.32 -26.86 12.31
C HIS A 137 -20.85 -25.44 11.94
N HIS A 138 -21.56 -24.81 11.03
CA HIS A 138 -21.24 -23.49 10.51
C HIS A 138 -22.14 -22.44 11.15
N GLU A 139 -21.57 -21.49 11.88
CA GLU A 139 -22.28 -20.42 12.59
C GLU A 139 -22.59 -19.22 11.69
N MET A 140 -21.85 -19.10 10.58
CA MET A 140 -22.00 -18.02 9.61
C MET A 140 -21.54 -18.47 8.23
N ILE A 141 -21.85 -17.70 7.18
CA ILE A 141 -21.26 -17.90 5.85
C ILE A 141 -19.85 -17.35 5.86
N GLY A 142 -18.89 -18.16 5.50
CA GLY A 142 -17.47 -17.80 5.44
C GLY A 142 -16.82 -18.20 4.12
N PHE A 143 -15.49 -18.17 4.12
CA PHE A 143 -14.65 -18.37 2.94
C PHE A 143 -13.73 -19.58 3.14
N ASN A 144 -13.16 -20.05 2.05
CA ASN A 144 -11.96 -20.89 2.09
C ASN A 144 -10.73 -19.96 1.95
N SER A 145 -10.27 -19.38 3.06
CA SER A 145 -9.16 -18.41 3.11
C SER A 145 -8.09 -18.86 4.10
N ARG A 146 -7.60 -20.08 3.89
CA ARG A 146 -6.52 -20.69 4.67
C ARG A 146 -5.17 -20.39 4.03
N LEU A 147 -4.12 -20.38 4.84
CA LEU A 147 -2.74 -20.35 4.38
C LEU A 147 -2.14 -21.75 4.52
N ASP A 148 -1.61 -22.27 3.41
CA ASP A 148 -0.98 -23.59 3.40
C ASP A 148 0.25 -23.61 4.31
N GLU A 149 0.49 -24.71 5.04
CA GLU A 149 1.61 -24.87 5.96
C GLU A 149 2.96 -24.68 5.26
N ILE A 150 3.11 -25.17 4.03
CA ILE A 150 4.35 -24.99 3.23
C ILE A 150 4.63 -23.49 3.01
N LYS A 151 3.60 -22.73 2.65
CA LYS A 151 3.72 -21.27 2.49
C LYS A 151 4.03 -20.57 3.82
N ALA A 152 3.39 -21.03 4.90
CA ALA A 152 3.63 -20.51 6.24
C ALA A 152 5.08 -20.79 6.69
N CYS A 153 5.61 -21.99 6.47
CA CYS A 153 7.01 -22.32 6.76
C CYS A 153 7.99 -21.41 6.02
N ALA A 154 7.75 -21.14 4.74
CA ALA A 154 8.59 -20.21 3.97
C ALA A 154 8.55 -18.80 4.53
N LEU A 155 7.39 -18.31 4.95
CA LEU A 155 7.24 -16.98 5.57
C LEU A 155 7.94 -16.91 6.93
N VAL A 156 7.81 -17.95 7.77
CA VAL A 156 8.50 -18.03 9.07
C VAL A 156 10.03 -18.01 8.89
N ALA A 157 10.57 -18.73 7.91
CA ALA A 157 11.98 -18.71 7.60
C ALA A 157 12.48 -17.34 7.10
N LYS A 158 11.64 -16.59 6.36
CA LYS A 158 11.98 -15.29 5.79
C LYS A 158 11.77 -14.11 6.77
N PHE A 159 10.84 -14.24 7.70
CA PHE A 159 10.44 -13.17 8.59
C PHE A 159 11.58 -12.53 9.40
N PRO A 160 12.55 -13.28 9.95
CA PRO A 160 13.69 -12.72 10.67
C PRO A 160 14.56 -11.76 9.84
N HIS A 161 14.48 -11.84 8.51
CA HIS A 161 15.24 -11.01 7.59
C HIS A 161 14.51 -9.71 7.18
N LEU A 162 13.23 -9.55 7.51
CA LEU A 162 12.38 -8.45 7.05
C LEU A 162 12.98 -7.08 7.37
N ASP A 163 13.43 -6.86 8.61
CA ASP A 163 13.99 -5.57 9.03
C ASP A 163 15.28 -5.23 8.27
N PHE A 164 16.10 -6.24 7.98
CA PHE A 164 17.29 -6.06 7.15
C PHE A 164 16.92 -5.66 5.72
N TRP A 165 15.95 -6.33 5.11
CA TRP A 165 15.49 -6.02 3.76
C TRP A 165 14.85 -4.63 3.67
N ASN A 166 14.05 -4.25 4.65
CA ASN A 166 13.46 -2.91 4.71
C ASN A 166 14.55 -1.84 4.83
N ARG A 167 15.58 -2.02 5.68
CA ARG A 167 16.71 -1.09 5.77
C ARG A 167 17.44 -0.94 4.43
N LYS A 168 17.68 -2.05 3.71
CA LYS A 168 18.32 -2.02 2.38
C LYS A 168 17.50 -1.25 1.35
N ARG A 169 16.19 -1.41 1.33
CA ARG A 169 15.29 -0.64 0.46
C ARG A 169 15.34 0.86 0.79
N ILE A 170 15.34 1.23 2.06
CA ILE A 170 15.47 2.60 2.54
C ILE A 170 16.83 3.19 2.10
N GLU A 171 17.94 2.46 2.29
CA GLU A 171 19.28 2.89 1.85
C GLU A 171 19.33 3.14 0.34
N ASN A 172 18.73 2.26 -0.46
CA ASN A 172 18.65 2.41 -1.91
C ASN A 172 17.83 3.65 -2.31
N ALA A 173 16.68 3.86 -1.66
CA ALA A 173 15.84 5.02 -1.91
C ALA A 173 16.54 6.34 -1.55
N ARG A 174 17.24 6.40 -0.43
CA ARG A 174 18.03 7.59 -0.02
C ARG A 174 19.15 7.87 -1.00
N TYR A 175 19.79 6.83 -1.54
CA TYR A 175 20.79 7.00 -2.57
C TYR A 175 20.19 7.66 -3.82
N TYR A 176 19.02 7.21 -4.27
CA TYR A 176 18.32 7.82 -5.39
C TYR A 176 17.93 9.27 -5.09
N ASN A 177 17.35 9.56 -3.93
CA ASN A 177 16.99 10.92 -3.53
C ASN A 177 18.20 11.88 -3.58
N LYS A 178 19.39 11.42 -3.12
CA LYS A 178 20.63 12.19 -3.20
C LYS A 178 21.05 12.45 -4.66
N LYS A 179 20.93 11.42 -5.52
CA LYS A 179 21.34 11.52 -6.95
C LYS A 179 20.38 12.36 -7.77
N PHE A 180 19.12 12.40 -7.40
CA PHE A 180 18.08 13.12 -8.15
C PHE A 180 17.87 14.57 -7.68
N LYS A 181 18.64 15.03 -6.72
CA LYS A 181 18.59 16.43 -6.26
C LYS A 181 18.81 17.40 -7.43
N GLY A 182 17.88 18.34 -7.61
CA GLY A 182 17.93 19.35 -8.66
C GLY A 182 17.36 18.92 -10.03
N LEU A 183 16.89 17.67 -10.17
CA LEU A 183 16.13 17.25 -11.35
C LEU A 183 14.66 17.69 -11.26
N PRO A 184 13.96 17.89 -12.40
CA PRO A 184 12.55 18.26 -12.45
C PRO A 184 11.64 17.03 -12.16
N ILE A 185 11.85 16.39 -11.03
CA ILE A 185 11.09 15.23 -10.57
C ILE A 185 10.76 15.35 -9.09
N VAL A 186 9.62 14.82 -8.70
CA VAL A 186 9.27 14.66 -7.29
C VAL A 186 9.72 13.28 -6.83
N VAL A 187 10.50 13.22 -5.77
CA VAL A 187 10.97 11.96 -5.16
C VAL A 187 10.20 11.67 -3.86
N PRO A 188 10.05 10.39 -3.45
CA PRO A 188 9.38 10.07 -2.21
C PRO A 188 10.17 10.59 -1.00
N ASN A 189 9.47 11.10 0.00
CA ASN A 189 10.08 11.46 1.28
C ASN A 189 10.42 10.20 2.07
N VAL A 190 11.72 9.92 2.21
CA VAL A 190 12.25 8.78 2.96
C VAL A 190 13.01 9.31 4.18
N GLY A 191 12.25 9.62 5.23
CA GLY A 191 12.77 10.11 6.51
C GLY A 191 13.52 9.05 7.33
N ASN A 192 13.96 9.45 8.54
CA ASN A 192 14.63 8.57 9.51
C ASN A 192 13.67 8.01 10.57
N ASP A 193 12.40 8.35 10.47
CA ASP A 193 11.34 8.07 11.43
C ASP A 193 10.77 6.64 11.35
N GLY A 194 11.21 5.83 10.38
CA GLY A 194 10.73 4.48 10.17
C GLY A 194 9.37 4.38 9.48
N SER A 195 8.71 5.50 9.20
CA SER A 195 7.35 5.53 8.65
C SER A 195 7.26 5.14 7.16
N HIS A 196 8.40 4.97 6.47
CA HIS A 196 8.46 4.59 5.07
C HIS A 196 9.50 3.49 4.84
N ILE A 197 9.05 2.27 4.58
CA ILE A 197 9.91 1.10 4.34
C ILE A 197 10.22 0.85 2.85
N VAL A 198 9.69 1.69 1.98
CA VAL A 198 9.94 1.68 0.53
C VAL A 198 9.63 0.31 -0.12
N HIS A 199 8.36 -0.06 -0.09
CA HIS A 199 7.91 -1.20 -0.90
C HIS A 199 8.13 -0.93 -2.39
N GLN A 200 7.81 0.29 -2.83
CA GLN A 200 8.08 0.79 -4.17
C GLN A 200 8.73 2.17 -4.07
N TYR A 201 9.70 2.44 -4.96
CA TYR A 201 10.31 3.76 -5.09
C TYR A 201 9.68 4.47 -6.28
N VAL A 202 8.70 5.32 -6.02
CA VAL A 202 7.90 5.99 -7.04
C VAL A 202 8.31 7.46 -7.13
N ILE A 203 8.78 7.87 -8.29
CA ILE A 203 9.01 9.28 -8.64
C ILE A 203 7.82 9.82 -9.44
N ARG A 204 7.67 11.15 -9.51
CA ARG A 204 6.67 11.81 -10.36
C ARG A 204 7.34 12.83 -11.27
N THR A 205 6.93 12.83 -12.54
CA THR A 205 7.38 13.78 -13.56
C THR A 205 6.37 13.90 -14.69
N ASP A 206 6.21 15.07 -15.24
CA ASP A 206 5.35 15.30 -16.42
C ASP A 206 5.89 14.60 -17.69
N LYS A 207 7.18 14.23 -17.70
CA LYS A 207 7.83 13.46 -18.77
C LYS A 207 7.84 11.95 -18.48
N ARG A 208 6.82 11.42 -17.76
CA ARG A 208 6.77 10.04 -17.30
C ARG A 208 6.92 9.01 -18.42
N ASP A 209 6.18 9.17 -19.50
CA ASP A 209 6.14 8.20 -20.60
C ASP A 209 7.45 8.23 -21.42
N ASP A 210 7.99 9.42 -21.67
CA ASP A 210 9.28 9.58 -22.34
C ASP A 210 10.42 8.97 -21.51
N LEU A 211 10.43 9.25 -20.19
CA LEU A 211 11.40 8.65 -19.27
C LEU A 211 11.26 7.13 -19.22
N GLN A 212 10.05 6.60 -19.21
CA GLN A 212 9.81 5.17 -19.23
C GLN A 212 10.39 4.52 -20.50
N GLY A 213 10.13 5.10 -21.67
CA GLY A 213 10.68 4.64 -22.94
C GLY A 213 12.22 4.66 -22.94
N PHE A 214 12.80 5.77 -22.52
CA PHE A 214 14.26 5.95 -22.44
C PHE A 214 14.94 4.93 -21.51
N LEU A 215 14.34 4.64 -20.36
CA LEU A 215 14.83 3.63 -19.41
C LEU A 215 14.72 2.21 -19.97
N LYS A 216 13.59 1.91 -20.64
CA LYS A 216 13.34 0.60 -21.26
C LYS A 216 14.37 0.28 -22.34
N GLU A 217 14.72 1.24 -23.21
CA GLU A 217 15.75 1.07 -24.24
C GLU A 217 17.14 0.77 -23.65
N ARG A 218 17.37 1.13 -22.38
CA ARG A 218 18.62 0.88 -21.64
C ARG A 218 18.52 -0.30 -20.68
N GLY A 219 17.51 -1.16 -20.87
CA GLY A 219 17.33 -2.38 -20.09
C GLY A 219 16.85 -2.17 -18.66
N ILE A 220 16.40 -0.96 -18.30
CA ILE A 220 15.86 -0.65 -16.97
C ILE A 220 14.34 -0.81 -16.99
N GLN A 221 13.85 -1.84 -16.31
CA GLN A 221 12.41 -2.07 -16.15
C GLN A 221 11.82 -1.12 -15.12
N THR A 222 10.65 -0.59 -15.43
CA THR A 222 9.90 0.33 -14.55
C THR A 222 8.44 -0.09 -14.47
N GLY A 223 7.71 0.45 -13.50
CA GLY A 223 6.28 0.19 -13.34
C GLY A 223 5.46 1.46 -13.15
N ILE A 224 4.20 1.42 -13.57
CA ILE A 224 3.24 2.50 -13.30
C ILE A 224 2.23 1.98 -12.28
N TYR A 225 2.23 2.59 -11.09
CA TYR A 225 1.35 2.22 -9.99
C TYR A 225 0.60 3.46 -9.49
N TYR A 226 -0.67 3.67 -9.96
CA TYR A 226 -1.41 2.85 -10.92
C TYR A 226 -1.88 3.72 -12.08
N PRO A 227 -2.07 3.18 -13.30
CA PRO A 227 -2.34 4.00 -14.49
C PRO A 227 -3.75 4.60 -14.50
N VAL A 228 -4.69 3.99 -13.79
CA VAL A 228 -6.07 4.46 -13.67
C VAL A 228 -6.44 4.57 -12.19
N PRO A 229 -6.85 5.75 -11.70
CA PRO A 229 -7.34 5.91 -10.35
C PRO A 229 -8.59 5.06 -10.10
N LEU A 230 -8.78 4.57 -8.86
CA LEU A 230 -9.87 3.63 -8.54
C LEU A 230 -11.25 4.18 -8.88
N HIS A 231 -11.51 5.46 -8.59
CA HIS A 231 -12.81 6.10 -8.85
C HIS A 231 -13.15 6.25 -10.35
N LEU A 232 -12.16 6.10 -11.24
CA LEU A 232 -12.34 6.12 -12.69
C LEU A 232 -12.28 4.72 -13.34
N GLN A 233 -12.21 3.66 -12.56
CA GLN A 233 -12.29 2.30 -13.08
C GLN A 233 -13.73 2.00 -13.55
N ASP A 234 -13.88 1.40 -14.71
CA ASP A 234 -15.21 1.11 -15.32
C ASP A 234 -16.12 0.34 -14.38
N CYS A 235 -15.57 -0.62 -13.63
CA CYS A 235 -16.34 -1.43 -12.68
C CYS A 235 -16.87 -0.64 -11.47
N PHE A 236 -16.42 0.59 -11.24
CA PHE A 236 -16.90 1.49 -10.20
C PHE A 236 -17.74 2.65 -10.76
N SER A 237 -18.07 2.64 -12.06
CA SER A 237 -18.88 3.70 -12.70
C SER A 237 -20.24 3.93 -12.04
N PHE A 238 -20.81 2.89 -11.41
CA PHE A 238 -22.07 2.97 -10.66
C PHE A 238 -21.99 3.89 -9.42
N LEU A 239 -20.80 4.25 -8.95
CA LEU A 239 -20.61 5.18 -7.85
C LEU A 239 -20.77 6.65 -8.27
N GLY A 240 -20.81 6.93 -9.57
CA GLY A 240 -21.07 8.27 -10.10
C GLY A 240 -19.89 9.23 -10.10
N TYR A 241 -18.67 8.80 -9.73
CA TYR A 241 -17.48 9.63 -9.82
C TYR A 241 -17.14 9.95 -11.28
N LYS A 242 -16.52 11.13 -11.46
CA LYS A 242 -16.09 11.62 -12.78
C LYS A 242 -14.66 12.13 -12.70
N LYS A 243 -14.06 12.35 -13.85
CA LYS A 243 -12.78 13.05 -13.95
C LYS A 243 -12.87 14.40 -13.21
N GLY A 244 -11.88 14.68 -12.37
CA GLY A 244 -11.85 15.83 -11.47
C GLY A 244 -12.40 15.56 -10.06
N SER A 245 -12.94 14.38 -9.78
CA SER A 245 -13.42 14.02 -8.43
C SER A 245 -12.30 13.82 -7.42
N CYS A 246 -11.13 13.33 -7.85
CA CYS A 246 -9.93 13.17 -7.04
C CYS A 246 -8.71 13.68 -7.83
N PRO A 247 -8.54 15.00 -7.95
CA PRO A 247 -7.57 15.60 -8.87
C PRO A 247 -6.12 15.24 -8.56
N VAL A 248 -5.75 15.04 -7.29
CA VAL A 248 -4.38 14.66 -6.92
C VAL A 248 -4.09 13.22 -7.31
N ALA A 249 -5.00 12.29 -7.04
CA ALA A 249 -4.86 10.90 -7.48
C ALA A 249 -4.84 10.78 -9.01
N GLU A 250 -5.65 11.58 -9.72
CA GLU A 250 -5.67 11.63 -11.19
C GLU A 250 -4.32 12.12 -11.74
N LYS A 251 -3.78 13.22 -11.21
CA LYS A 251 -2.47 13.74 -11.59
C LYS A 251 -1.37 12.72 -11.29
N ALA A 252 -1.40 12.10 -10.12
CA ALA A 252 -0.44 11.08 -9.73
C ALA A 252 -0.42 9.88 -10.70
N SER A 253 -1.59 9.42 -11.18
CA SER A 253 -1.68 8.32 -12.14
C SER A 253 -1.01 8.63 -13.49
N LEU A 254 -1.00 9.89 -13.88
CA LEU A 254 -0.38 10.36 -15.13
C LEU A 254 1.13 10.57 -15.00
N THR A 255 1.64 10.87 -13.81
CA THR A 255 3.02 11.33 -13.60
C THR A 255 3.91 10.32 -12.87
N SER A 256 3.34 9.30 -12.21
CA SER A 256 4.08 8.35 -11.37
C SER A 256 4.84 7.30 -12.20
N LEU A 257 6.09 7.03 -11.81
CA LEU A 257 6.94 5.97 -12.35
C LEU A 257 7.73 5.31 -11.23
N ALA A 258 7.58 3.99 -11.07
CA ALA A 258 8.35 3.21 -10.11
C ALA A 258 9.67 2.76 -10.71
N LEU A 259 10.77 3.07 -10.03
CA LEU A 259 12.11 2.61 -10.35
C LEU A 259 12.45 1.35 -9.56
N PRO A 260 13.38 0.51 -10.06
CA PRO A 260 13.78 -0.71 -9.36
C PRO A 260 14.31 -0.42 -7.94
N VAL A 261 13.71 -1.08 -6.96
CA VAL A 261 14.12 -1.02 -5.56
C VAL A 261 13.89 -2.38 -4.91
N TYR A 262 14.97 -3.04 -4.48
CA TYR A 262 14.95 -4.31 -3.78
C TYR A 262 16.22 -4.44 -2.92
N PRO A 263 16.23 -5.32 -1.90
CA PRO A 263 17.35 -5.42 -0.94
C PRO A 263 18.68 -5.79 -1.58
N GLU A 264 18.66 -6.66 -2.59
CA GLU A 264 19.83 -7.23 -3.26
C GLU A 264 20.41 -6.33 -4.36
N LEU A 265 19.83 -5.15 -4.61
CA LEU A 265 20.26 -4.22 -5.66
C LEU A 265 21.74 -3.82 -5.46
N LYS A 266 22.59 -4.24 -6.39
CA LYS A 266 24.03 -4.01 -6.33
C LYS A 266 24.39 -2.54 -6.50
N ALA A 267 25.51 -2.12 -5.97
CA ALA A 267 25.98 -0.73 -6.05
C ALA A 267 26.13 -0.25 -7.52
N ALA A 268 26.64 -1.10 -8.40
CA ALA A 268 26.79 -0.80 -9.82
C ALA A 268 25.43 -0.65 -10.52
N GLU A 269 24.48 -1.54 -10.25
CA GLU A 269 23.13 -1.47 -10.84
C GLU A 269 22.40 -0.21 -10.37
N LYS A 270 22.46 0.08 -9.06
CA LYS A 270 21.90 1.30 -8.49
C LYS A 270 22.48 2.56 -9.07
N ALA A 271 23.81 2.60 -9.26
CA ALA A 271 24.50 3.72 -9.90
C ALA A 271 24.10 3.87 -11.36
N TYR A 272 24.00 2.76 -12.10
CA TYR A 272 23.55 2.75 -13.49
C TYR A 272 22.14 3.33 -13.63
N ILE A 273 21.19 2.84 -12.85
CA ILE A 273 19.81 3.35 -12.84
C ILE A 273 19.78 4.86 -12.56
N ALA A 274 20.49 5.28 -11.49
CA ALA A 274 20.49 6.68 -11.08
C ALA A 274 21.12 7.60 -12.14
N ASN A 275 22.24 7.19 -12.76
CA ASN A 275 22.90 7.96 -13.81
C ASN A 275 22.03 8.04 -15.06
N THR A 276 21.41 6.93 -15.48
CA THR A 276 20.52 6.89 -16.64
C THR A 276 19.32 7.83 -16.47
N VAL A 277 18.71 7.88 -15.27
CA VAL A 277 17.65 8.86 -14.99
C VAL A 277 18.16 10.29 -15.10
N ARG A 278 19.36 10.57 -14.58
CA ARG A 278 19.97 11.91 -14.68
C ARG A 278 20.24 12.30 -16.12
N ASP A 279 20.81 11.40 -16.91
CA ASP A 279 21.16 11.64 -18.32
C ASP A 279 19.92 12.05 -19.14
N PHE A 280 18.75 11.48 -18.84
CA PHE A 280 17.48 11.86 -19.48
C PHE A 280 17.09 13.32 -19.26
N PHE A 281 17.41 13.89 -18.10
CA PHE A 281 17.01 15.27 -17.76
C PHE A 281 18.08 16.31 -18.00
N ILE A 282 19.36 15.92 -18.16
CA ILE A 282 20.49 16.84 -18.30
C ILE A 282 20.90 16.99 -19.78
N ASN A 283 20.72 15.95 -20.58
CA ASN A 283 20.94 15.93 -22.04
C ASN A 283 19.64 16.20 -22.79
#